data_a70d6ac63012a531d6d584ed855a9dbf
#
_entry.id   a70d6ac63012a531d6d584ed855a9dbf
#
_cell.length_a   1.000
_cell.length_b   1.000
_cell.length_c   1.000
_cell.angle_alpha   90.00
_cell.angle_beta   90.00
_cell.angle_gamma   90.00
#
_symmetry.space_group_name_H-M   'P 1'
#
loop_
_entity.id
_entity.type
_entity.pdbx_description
1 polymer ?
#
loop_
_entity_poly.entity_id
_entity_poly.type
_entity_poly.pdbx_seq_one_letter_code
_entity_poly.pdbx_strand_id
1 'polypeptide(L)'
;LHTYGSHFNYHERYPAEFRIYTPDKAEGIRQSYKKELRNAYDNSIRYTDYVLGEIVDMLKKKEVCASMLYLSDHGEDIFDDARARYLHASPIPTYYQLHIPYIIWFSNDYRTVFPEKYRTAISHGAYPVSTNSVFHTVLDIASVRTSVSDSTLALTNPAFAVRDRMFLGDHDEPVPFWKVGLKKADFVMLDKWKIAYRKD
;
A
#
# COMPACT_ATOMS: atom_id res chain seq x y z
N LEU A 1 -5.14 8.79 -10.91
CA LEU A 1 -4.17 9.77 -10.43
C LEU A 1 -2.87 9.07 -10.08
N HIS A 2 -1.74 9.68 -10.45
CA HIS A 2 -0.42 9.24 -10.03
C HIS A 2 0.22 10.37 -9.23
N THR A 3 0.63 10.10 -8.01
CA THR A 3 1.21 11.08 -7.10
C THR A 3 2.65 10.71 -6.78
N TYR A 4 3.47 11.69 -6.48
CA TYR A 4 4.83 11.46 -5.98
C TYR A 4 4.84 10.80 -4.60
N GLY A 5 3.75 11.01 -3.83
CA GLY A 5 3.62 10.44 -2.50
C GLY A 5 4.82 10.72 -1.60
N SER A 6 5.29 9.68 -0.94
CA SER A 6 6.46 9.73 -0.04
C SER A 6 7.78 9.34 -0.72
N HIS A 7 7.93 9.66 -2.02
CA HIS A 7 9.19 9.41 -2.73
C HIS A 7 10.33 10.30 -2.20
N PHE A 8 11.52 9.77 -2.16
CA PHE A 8 12.73 10.53 -1.79
C PHE A 8 12.97 11.72 -2.76
N ASN A 9 13.36 12.95 -2.31
CA ASN A 9 13.62 13.45 -0.96
C ASN A 9 12.33 13.71 -0.18
N TYR A 10 12.12 13.05 0.93
CA TYR A 10 10.86 13.12 1.70
C TYR A 10 10.51 14.53 2.15
N HIS A 11 11.49 15.34 2.63
CA HIS A 11 11.25 16.70 3.15
C HIS A 11 10.75 17.70 2.09
N GLU A 12 10.82 17.35 0.81
CA GLU A 12 10.29 18.12 -0.31
C GLU A 12 8.85 17.74 -0.69
N ARG A 13 8.28 16.72 -0.02
CA ARG A 13 6.99 16.13 -0.40
C ARG A 13 5.80 16.68 0.38
N TYR A 14 6.00 17.65 1.25
CA TYR A 14 4.95 18.28 2.04
C TYR A 14 5.24 19.76 2.28
N PRO A 15 4.20 20.62 2.35
CA PRO A 15 4.35 22.02 2.69
C PRO A 15 4.64 22.20 4.19
N ALA A 16 5.07 23.40 4.58
CA ALA A 16 5.57 23.70 5.91
C ALA A 16 4.56 23.42 7.04
N GLU A 17 3.29 23.61 6.81
CA GLU A 17 2.20 23.36 7.76
C GLU A 17 2.03 21.87 8.13
N PHE A 18 2.53 20.97 7.29
CA PHE A 18 2.54 19.52 7.58
C PHE A 18 3.79 19.05 8.31
N ARG A 19 4.72 19.95 8.61
CA ARG A 19 5.96 19.67 9.34
C ARG A 19 5.72 19.57 10.85
N ILE A 20 5.26 18.40 11.30
CA ILE A 20 4.98 18.14 12.72
C ILE A 20 6.16 17.43 13.39
N TYR A 21 6.72 16.45 12.71
CA TYR A 21 7.86 15.69 13.22
C TYR A 21 9.14 16.41 12.85
N THR A 22 9.91 16.82 13.87
CA THR A 22 11.16 17.56 13.70
C THR A 22 12.28 17.01 14.62
N PRO A 23 13.56 17.17 14.23
CA PRO A 23 14.07 17.71 12.96
C PRO A 23 13.76 16.81 11.78
N ASP A 24 13.55 17.37 10.58
CA ASP A 24 13.12 16.66 9.37
C ASP A 24 14.01 16.96 8.14
N LYS A 25 15.13 17.65 8.34
CA LYS A 25 16.14 17.89 7.31
C LYS A 25 17.41 17.12 7.63
N ALA A 26 17.73 16.16 6.78
CA ALA A 26 18.99 15.44 6.80
C ALA A 26 19.99 16.08 5.84
N GLU A 27 21.25 16.23 6.23
CA GLU A 27 22.33 16.72 5.36
C GLU A 27 22.86 15.64 4.41
N GLY A 28 22.25 14.44 4.43
CA GLY A 28 22.61 13.33 3.56
C GLY A 28 22.00 12.02 4.01
N ILE A 29 22.22 10.98 3.22
CA ILE A 29 21.73 9.62 3.49
C ILE A 29 22.75 8.89 4.36
N ARG A 30 22.60 9.01 5.68
CA ARG A 30 23.46 8.35 6.67
C ARG A 30 22.63 7.89 7.86
N GLN A 31 23.04 6.81 8.49
CA GLN A 31 22.37 6.29 9.68
C GLN A 31 22.34 7.30 10.85
N SER A 32 23.32 8.23 10.92
CA SER A 32 23.32 9.33 11.89
C SER A 32 22.14 10.29 11.72
N TYR A 33 21.55 10.39 10.53
CA TYR A 33 20.36 11.19 10.22
C TYR A 33 19.06 10.39 10.16
N LYS A 34 19.06 9.18 10.73
CA LYS A 34 17.89 8.30 10.75
C LYS A 34 16.64 8.99 11.28
N LYS A 35 16.79 9.80 12.34
CA LYS A 35 15.66 10.51 12.96
C LYS A 35 15.06 11.53 12.01
N GLU A 36 15.90 12.35 11.40
CA GLU A 36 15.50 13.39 10.43
C GLU A 36 14.80 12.77 9.20
N LEU A 37 15.37 11.71 8.66
CA LEU A 37 14.83 11.00 7.50
C LEU A 37 13.48 10.37 7.82
N ARG A 38 13.32 9.75 8.98
CA ARG A 38 12.03 9.19 9.42
C ARG A 38 10.99 10.27 9.67
N ASN A 39 11.36 11.34 10.35
CA ASN A 39 10.46 12.46 10.60
C ASN A 39 9.96 13.07 9.26
N ALA A 40 10.87 13.23 8.28
CA ALA A 40 10.49 13.71 6.96
C ALA A 40 9.54 12.73 6.24
N TYR A 41 9.81 11.43 6.32
CA TYR A 41 8.95 10.41 5.77
C TYR A 41 7.56 10.41 6.43
N ASP A 42 7.49 10.45 7.74
CA ASP A 42 6.22 10.49 8.48
C ASP A 42 5.40 11.76 8.16
N ASN A 43 6.06 12.91 8.00
CA ASN A 43 5.41 14.14 7.55
C ASN A 43 4.85 13.98 6.11
N SER A 44 5.57 13.30 5.21
CA SER A 44 5.11 13.06 3.85
C SER A 44 3.92 12.09 3.78
N ILE A 45 3.91 11.05 4.62
CA ILE A 45 2.75 10.15 4.79
C ILE A 45 1.52 10.93 5.27
N ARG A 46 1.71 11.79 6.27
CA ARG A 46 0.64 12.64 6.78
C ARG A 46 0.06 13.56 5.70
N TYR A 47 0.91 14.15 4.85
CA TYR A 47 0.44 14.98 3.75
C TYR A 47 -0.29 14.15 2.69
N THR A 48 0.19 12.97 2.38
CA THR A 48 -0.52 12.03 1.48
C THR A 48 -1.91 11.69 2.02
N ASP A 49 -2.03 11.39 3.31
CA ASP A 49 -3.33 11.13 3.96
C ASP A 49 -4.28 12.34 3.84
N TYR A 50 -3.77 13.55 4.07
CA TYR A 50 -4.56 14.78 3.87
C TYR A 50 -5.07 14.91 2.42
N VAL A 51 -4.20 14.69 1.43
CA VAL A 51 -4.58 14.77 0.00
C VAL A 51 -5.66 13.75 -0.34
N LEU A 52 -5.55 12.52 0.17
CA LEU A 52 -6.58 11.49 0.01
C LEU A 52 -7.89 11.90 0.67
N GLY A 53 -7.83 12.51 1.85
CA GLY A 53 -8.98 13.07 2.54
C GLY A 53 -9.70 14.16 1.72
N GLU A 54 -8.95 15.10 1.14
CA GLU A 54 -9.50 16.15 0.26
C GLU A 54 -10.18 15.56 -0.99
N ILE A 55 -9.60 14.51 -1.59
CA ILE A 55 -10.24 13.79 -2.71
C ILE A 55 -11.56 13.16 -2.27
N VAL A 56 -11.58 12.48 -1.13
CA VAL A 56 -12.78 11.87 -0.58
C VAL A 56 -13.86 12.93 -0.30
N ASP A 57 -13.50 14.06 0.29
CA ASP A 57 -14.43 15.13 0.62
C ASP A 57 -14.95 15.84 -0.64
N MET A 58 -14.12 15.98 -1.65
CA MET A 58 -14.57 16.44 -2.97
C MET A 58 -15.62 15.50 -3.58
N LEU A 59 -15.38 14.18 -3.53
CA LEU A 59 -16.32 13.18 -4.04
C LEU A 59 -17.63 13.16 -3.25
N LYS A 60 -17.58 13.30 -1.93
CA LYS A 60 -18.77 13.42 -1.08
C LYS A 60 -19.63 14.64 -1.46
N LYS A 61 -18.98 15.81 -1.66
CA LYS A 61 -19.68 17.05 -2.05
C LYS A 61 -20.36 16.97 -3.43
N LYS A 62 -19.90 16.06 -4.28
CA LYS A 62 -20.51 15.86 -5.62
C LYS A 62 -21.72 14.94 -5.59
N GLU A 63 -21.97 14.26 -4.48
CA GLU A 63 -23.12 13.34 -4.31
C GLU A 63 -23.21 12.31 -5.46
N VAL A 64 -22.07 11.70 -5.80
CA VAL A 64 -21.97 10.74 -6.90
C VAL A 64 -21.71 9.33 -6.39
N CYS A 65 -22.18 8.34 -7.16
CA CYS A 65 -21.83 6.94 -6.95
C CYS A 65 -20.36 6.73 -7.30
N ALA A 66 -19.50 6.80 -6.29
CA ALA A 66 -18.04 6.80 -6.46
C ALA A 66 -17.34 5.84 -5.50
N SER A 67 -16.15 5.42 -5.92
CA SER A 67 -15.17 4.76 -5.07
C SER A 67 -13.76 5.31 -5.34
N MET A 68 -12.89 5.17 -4.37
CA MET A 68 -11.46 5.46 -4.49
C MET A 68 -10.68 4.22 -4.05
N LEU A 69 -9.73 3.77 -4.86
CA LEU A 69 -8.75 2.76 -4.50
C LEU A 69 -7.38 3.44 -4.46
N TYR A 70 -6.69 3.31 -3.35
CA TYR A 70 -5.34 3.81 -3.15
C TYR A 70 -4.41 2.69 -2.71
N LEU A 71 -3.22 2.67 -3.28
CA LEU A 71 -2.10 1.84 -2.84
C LEU A 71 -0.79 2.56 -3.14
N SER A 72 0.29 2.17 -2.44
CA SER A 72 1.66 2.46 -2.86
C SER A 72 2.15 1.34 -3.76
N ASP A 73 3.08 1.63 -4.64
CA ASP A 73 3.79 0.65 -5.47
C ASP A 73 4.77 -0.19 -4.65
N HIS A 74 5.47 0.43 -3.69
CA HIS A 74 6.37 -0.20 -2.72
C HIS A 74 6.42 0.60 -1.41
N GLY A 75 7.01 0.01 -0.40
CA GLY A 75 7.43 0.72 0.81
C GLY A 75 8.91 1.09 0.76
N GLU A 76 9.44 1.61 1.87
CA GLU A 76 10.80 2.12 1.99
C GLU A 76 11.52 1.56 3.22
N ASP A 77 12.81 1.26 3.07
CA ASP A 77 13.71 1.11 4.21
C ASP A 77 14.26 2.48 4.64
N ILE A 78 14.18 2.80 5.92
CA ILE A 78 14.72 4.05 6.48
C ILE A 78 15.55 3.72 7.72
N PHE A 79 16.59 2.92 7.54
CA PHE A 79 17.43 2.43 8.63
C PHE A 79 16.62 1.73 9.74
N ASP A 80 15.62 0.92 9.37
CA ASP A 80 14.63 0.37 10.28
C ASP A 80 15.19 -0.66 11.25
N ASP A 81 16.13 -1.45 10.82
CA ASP A 81 16.78 -2.48 11.64
C ASP A 81 18.31 -2.46 11.53
N ALA A 82 18.95 -3.48 12.11
CA ALA A 82 20.40 -3.61 12.14
C ALA A 82 21.06 -3.76 10.75
N ARG A 83 20.29 -4.03 9.70
CA ARG A 83 20.80 -4.06 8.32
C ARG A 83 21.15 -2.67 7.80
N ALA A 84 20.66 -1.62 8.46
CA ALA A 84 20.89 -0.22 8.10
C ALA A 84 20.62 0.11 6.63
N ARG A 85 19.57 -0.52 6.06
CA ARG A 85 19.15 -0.28 4.68
C ARG A 85 18.45 1.06 4.54
N TYR A 86 18.50 1.60 3.34
CA TYR A 86 17.83 2.82 2.96
C TYR A 86 17.27 2.75 1.55
N LEU A 87 16.08 3.33 1.31
CA LEU A 87 15.31 3.25 0.07
C LEU A 87 14.82 1.83 -0.25
N HIS A 88 14.57 1.61 -1.52
CA HIS A 88 14.09 0.37 -2.14
C HIS A 88 15.07 -0.13 -3.23
N ALA A 89 14.63 -1.01 -4.11
CA ALA A 89 15.42 -1.58 -5.21
C ALA A 89 16.63 -2.41 -4.74
N SER A 90 16.50 -3.10 -3.60
CA SER A 90 17.45 -4.12 -3.19
C SER A 90 17.08 -5.47 -3.86
N PRO A 91 18.07 -6.28 -4.33
CA PRO A 91 17.81 -7.60 -4.91
C PRO A 91 17.02 -8.53 -3.95
N ILE A 92 17.18 -8.35 -2.65
CA ILE A 92 16.39 -9.03 -1.62
C ILE A 92 15.59 -7.94 -0.89
N PRO A 93 14.26 -7.89 -1.05
CA PRO A 93 13.44 -6.91 -0.37
C PRO A 93 13.41 -7.14 1.14
N THR A 94 12.89 -6.15 1.88
CA THR A 94 12.59 -6.25 3.30
C THR A 94 11.08 -6.26 3.52
N TYR A 95 10.66 -6.59 4.74
CA TYR A 95 9.28 -6.36 5.18
C TYR A 95 8.82 -4.94 4.88
N TYR A 96 9.67 -3.93 5.13
CA TYR A 96 9.35 -2.50 4.99
C TYR A 96 9.09 -2.10 3.54
N GLN A 97 9.72 -2.78 2.58
CA GLN A 97 9.47 -2.55 1.14
C GLN A 97 8.23 -3.27 0.62
N LEU A 98 7.89 -4.43 1.22
CA LEU A 98 6.80 -5.30 0.74
C LEU A 98 5.43 -4.95 1.33
N HIS A 99 5.39 -4.44 2.57
CA HIS A 99 4.14 -4.17 3.27
C HIS A 99 3.66 -2.75 2.97
N ILE A 100 2.71 -2.65 2.06
CA ILE A 100 2.14 -1.39 1.57
C ILE A 100 0.68 -1.23 1.99
N PRO A 101 0.15 0.00 2.08
CA PRO A 101 -1.28 0.24 2.28
C PRO A 101 -2.07 -0.16 1.04
N TYR A 102 -3.27 -0.73 1.27
CA TYR A 102 -4.27 -0.99 0.24
C TYR A 102 -5.61 -0.50 0.78
N ILE A 103 -6.11 0.61 0.29
CA ILE A 103 -7.28 1.29 0.83
C ILE A 103 -8.36 1.38 -0.24
N ILE A 104 -9.59 0.97 0.09
CA ILE A 104 -10.77 1.20 -0.75
C ILE A 104 -11.77 2.03 0.05
N TRP A 105 -12.17 3.15 -0.52
CA TRP A 105 -13.26 3.97 -0.02
C TRP A 105 -14.45 3.91 -0.97
N PHE A 106 -15.66 3.94 -0.41
CA PHE A 106 -16.92 3.93 -1.15
C PHE A 106 -17.83 5.07 -0.67
N SER A 107 -18.45 5.82 -1.60
CA SER A 107 -19.46 6.79 -1.28
C SER A 107 -20.72 6.14 -0.72
N ASN A 108 -21.59 6.91 -0.07
CA ASN A 108 -22.89 6.43 0.43
C ASN A 108 -23.76 5.92 -0.73
N ASP A 109 -23.75 6.62 -1.86
CA ASP A 109 -24.50 6.21 -3.05
C ASP A 109 -23.98 4.88 -3.59
N TYR A 110 -22.65 4.69 -3.64
CA TYR A 110 -22.07 3.41 -4.04
C TYR A 110 -22.54 2.28 -3.12
N ARG A 111 -22.54 2.47 -1.82
CA ARG A 111 -22.99 1.47 -0.84
C ARG A 111 -24.46 1.12 -1.01
N THR A 112 -25.26 2.09 -1.41
CA THR A 112 -26.71 1.91 -1.70
C THR A 112 -26.94 1.18 -3.01
N VAL A 113 -26.20 1.54 -4.06
CA VAL A 113 -26.37 0.95 -5.40
C VAL A 113 -25.73 -0.44 -5.49
N PHE A 114 -24.58 -0.64 -4.83
CA PHE A 114 -23.82 -1.89 -4.87
C PHE A 114 -23.57 -2.47 -3.46
N PRO A 115 -24.62 -2.75 -2.67
CA PRO A 115 -24.49 -3.16 -1.28
C PRO A 115 -23.72 -4.48 -1.11
N GLU A 116 -23.84 -5.42 -2.07
CA GLU A 116 -23.14 -6.70 -2.02
C GLU A 116 -21.62 -6.51 -2.18
N LYS A 117 -21.19 -5.70 -3.16
CA LYS A 117 -19.76 -5.41 -3.37
C LYS A 117 -19.15 -4.75 -2.16
N TYR A 118 -19.87 -3.79 -1.56
CA TYR A 118 -19.43 -3.14 -0.33
C TYR A 118 -19.27 -4.14 0.82
N ARG A 119 -20.30 -4.98 1.11
CA ARG A 119 -20.23 -5.97 2.18
C ARG A 119 -19.12 -6.99 1.95
N THR A 120 -18.94 -7.43 0.71
CA THR A 120 -17.86 -8.34 0.31
C THR A 120 -16.49 -7.72 0.56
N ALA A 121 -16.27 -6.46 0.13
CA ALA A 121 -15.02 -5.76 0.39
C ALA A 121 -14.70 -5.65 1.89
N ILE A 122 -15.69 -5.35 2.72
CA ILE A 122 -15.52 -5.32 4.18
C ILE A 122 -15.15 -6.70 4.74
N SER A 123 -15.81 -7.78 4.30
CA SER A 123 -15.50 -9.13 4.77
C SER A 123 -14.09 -9.60 4.35
N HIS A 124 -13.58 -9.09 3.25
CA HIS A 124 -12.24 -9.41 2.74
C HIS A 124 -11.13 -8.45 3.27
N GLY A 125 -11.49 -7.43 4.04
CA GLY A 125 -10.55 -6.39 4.49
C GLY A 125 -9.36 -6.88 5.33
N ALA A 126 -9.47 -8.09 5.93
CA ALA A 126 -8.37 -8.72 6.67
C ALA A 126 -7.61 -9.78 5.86
N TYR A 127 -7.99 -10.02 4.61
CA TYR A 127 -7.33 -11.03 3.81
C TYR A 127 -5.96 -10.57 3.32
N PRO A 128 -4.98 -11.47 3.27
CA PRO A 128 -3.68 -11.17 2.68
C PRO A 128 -3.82 -11.03 1.16
N VAL A 129 -3.48 -9.86 0.64
CA VAL A 129 -3.60 -9.52 -0.79
C VAL A 129 -2.27 -9.05 -1.36
N SER A 130 -2.16 -9.02 -2.66
CA SER A 130 -1.05 -8.41 -3.38
C SER A 130 -1.55 -7.56 -4.55
N THR A 131 -0.66 -6.80 -5.16
CA THR A 131 -0.99 -5.81 -6.19
C THR A 131 -1.62 -6.40 -7.45
N ASN A 132 -1.48 -7.71 -7.70
CA ASN A 132 -2.16 -8.39 -8.81
C ASN A 132 -3.69 -8.35 -8.68
N SER A 133 -4.24 -8.13 -7.49
CA SER A 133 -5.68 -7.97 -7.28
C SER A 133 -6.23 -6.60 -7.73
N VAL A 134 -5.37 -5.61 -7.90
CA VAL A 134 -5.76 -4.19 -8.15
C VAL A 134 -6.59 -4.08 -9.42
N PHE A 135 -6.06 -4.55 -10.54
CA PHE A 135 -6.73 -4.48 -11.84
C PHE A 135 -8.13 -5.10 -11.79
N HIS A 136 -8.23 -6.31 -11.26
CA HIS A 136 -9.50 -7.06 -11.19
C HIS A 136 -10.49 -6.42 -10.21
N THR A 137 -9.99 -5.88 -9.09
CA THR A 137 -10.82 -5.15 -8.11
C THR A 137 -11.37 -3.86 -8.71
N VAL A 138 -10.57 -3.09 -9.45
CA VAL A 138 -11.02 -1.86 -10.12
C VAL A 138 -12.10 -2.17 -11.17
N LEU A 139 -11.90 -3.19 -11.98
CA LEU A 139 -12.92 -3.61 -12.96
C LEU A 139 -14.22 -4.05 -12.28
N ASP A 140 -14.12 -4.84 -11.20
CA ASP A 140 -15.31 -5.29 -10.47
C ASP A 140 -16.02 -4.12 -9.79
N ILE A 141 -15.29 -3.19 -9.13
CA ILE A 141 -15.87 -1.96 -8.57
C ILE A 141 -16.65 -1.19 -9.63
N ALA A 142 -16.07 -1.02 -10.81
CA ALA A 142 -16.68 -0.30 -11.92
C ALA A 142 -17.77 -1.11 -12.65
N SER A 143 -18.03 -2.36 -12.26
CA SER A 143 -18.95 -3.29 -12.97
C SER A 143 -18.56 -3.52 -14.45
N VAL A 144 -17.29 -3.37 -14.78
CA VAL A 144 -16.76 -3.63 -16.13
C VAL A 144 -16.41 -5.11 -16.27
N ARG A 145 -16.93 -5.73 -17.31
CA ARG A 145 -16.65 -7.14 -17.67
C ARG A 145 -15.81 -7.19 -18.93
N THR A 146 -14.72 -7.93 -18.87
CA THR A 146 -13.85 -8.18 -20.02
C THR A 146 -13.39 -9.63 -20.03
N SER A 147 -12.82 -10.10 -21.16
CA SER A 147 -12.28 -11.46 -21.28
C SER A 147 -11.06 -11.71 -20.37
N VAL A 148 -10.42 -10.64 -19.88
CA VAL A 148 -9.24 -10.72 -19.00
C VAL A 148 -9.56 -10.47 -17.53
N SER A 149 -10.83 -10.20 -17.17
CA SER A 149 -11.22 -10.05 -15.77
C SER A 149 -11.31 -11.41 -15.07
N ASP A 150 -10.69 -11.50 -13.88
CA ASP A 150 -10.75 -12.68 -13.01
C ASP A 150 -11.43 -12.29 -11.68
N SER A 151 -12.65 -12.79 -11.49
CA SER A 151 -13.42 -12.53 -10.26
C SER A 151 -12.77 -13.10 -9.01
N THR A 152 -11.93 -14.14 -9.15
CA THR A 152 -11.21 -14.75 -8.01
C THR A 152 -10.04 -13.90 -7.53
N LEU A 153 -9.70 -12.81 -8.21
CA LEU A 153 -8.71 -11.82 -7.82
C LEU A 153 -9.34 -10.47 -7.41
N ALA A 154 -10.66 -10.32 -7.54
CA ALA A 154 -11.35 -9.06 -7.22
C ALA A 154 -11.84 -9.05 -5.76
N LEU A 155 -11.33 -8.13 -4.94
CA LEU A 155 -11.67 -8.02 -3.51
C LEU A 155 -13.14 -7.69 -3.23
N THR A 156 -13.85 -7.13 -4.19
CA THR A 156 -15.27 -6.81 -4.11
C THR A 156 -16.19 -7.93 -4.59
N ASN A 157 -15.60 -9.05 -5.02
CA ASN A 157 -16.35 -10.19 -5.58
C ASN A 157 -16.38 -11.36 -4.56
N PRO A 158 -17.54 -12.01 -4.35
CA PRO A 158 -17.64 -13.17 -3.46
C PRO A 158 -16.76 -14.37 -3.87
N ALA A 159 -16.39 -14.46 -5.14
CA ALA A 159 -15.51 -15.51 -5.64
C ALA A 159 -14.03 -15.28 -5.33
N PHE A 160 -13.67 -14.15 -4.68
CA PHE A 160 -12.28 -13.85 -4.32
C PHE A 160 -11.66 -15.02 -3.54
N ALA A 161 -10.46 -15.43 -3.96
CA ALA A 161 -9.72 -16.50 -3.34
C ALA A 161 -8.32 -16.02 -2.92
N VAL A 162 -7.99 -16.24 -1.66
CA VAL A 162 -6.63 -15.99 -1.16
C VAL A 162 -5.66 -16.90 -1.89
N ARG A 163 -4.63 -16.31 -2.46
CA ARG A 163 -3.55 -17.00 -3.21
C ARG A 163 -2.19 -16.69 -2.59
N ASP A 164 -1.20 -17.46 -2.97
CA ASP A 164 0.19 -17.14 -2.66
C ASP A 164 0.53 -15.77 -3.27
N ARG A 165 1.10 -14.89 -2.43
CA ARG A 165 1.53 -13.57 -2.88
C ARG A 165 2.91 -13.69 -3.49
N MET A 166 3.00 -13.29 -4.75
CA MET A 166 4.21 -13.39 -5.53
C MET A 166 4.95 -12.05 -5.51
N PHE A 167 6.25 -12.11 -5.48
CA PHE A 167 7.17 -11.00 -5.70
C PHE A 167 7.79 -11.16 -7.08
N LEU A 168 7.81 -10.09 -7.85
CA LEU A 168 8.49 -10.03 -9.13
C LEU A 168 9.87 -9.42 -8.90
N GLY A 169 10.90 -10.23 -9.09
CA GLY A 169 12.29 -9.81 -8.96
C GLY A 169 12.88 -9.31 -10.29
N ASP A 170 14.19 -9.01 -10.26
CA ASP A 170 14.93 -8.46 -11.41
C ASP A 170 14.96 -9.36 -12.66
N HIS A 171 14.58 -10.62 -12.51
CA HIS A 171 14.56 -11.62 -13.61
C HIS A 171 13.16 -11.87 -14.15
N ASP A 172 12.17 -11.03 -13.80
CA ASP A 172 10.77 -11.14 -14.23
C ASP A 172 10.09 -12.48 -13.90
N GLU A 173 10.70 -13.30 -13.04
CA GLU A 173 10.11 -14.55 -12.57
C GLU A 173 9.37 -14.33 -11.25
N PRO A 174 8.09 -14.69 -11.17
CA PRO A 174 7.32 -14.55 -9.94
C PRO A 174 7.75 -15.61 -8.92
N VAL A 175 8.19 -15.17 -7.75
CA VAL A 175 8.61 -16.02 -6.63
C VAL A 175 7.68 -15.75 -5.43
N PRO A 176 7.24 -16.79 -4.68
CA PRO A 176 6.54 -16.57 -3.42
C PRO A 176 7.34 -15.63 -2.51
N PHE A 177 6.72 -14.55 -2.03
CA PHE A 177 7.45 -13.46 -1.35
C PHE A 177 8.27 -13.94 -0.14
N TRP A 178 7.84 -14.99 0.56
CA TRP A 178 8.60 -15.57 1.68
C TRP A 178 9.83 -16.40 1.25
N LYS A 179 10.00 -16.64 -0.07
CA LYS A 179 11.16 -17.34 -0.65
C LYS A 179 12.19 -16.39 -1.29
N VAL A 180 11.95 -15.09 -1.32
CA VAL A 180 12.84 -14.10 -1.94
C VAL A 180 14.10 -13.79 -1.11
N GLY A 181 14.35 -14.54 -0.05
CA GLY A 181 15.53 -14.36 0.79
C GLY A 181 15.33 -13.44 1.98
N LEU A 182 14.08 -13.24 2.42
CA LEU A 182 13.74 -12.51 3.65
C LEU A 182 14.58 -13.02 4.83
N LYS A 183 14.93 -12.12 5.75
CA LYS A 183 15.72 -12.42 6.94
C LYS A 183 14.83 -12.60 8.16
N LYS A 184 15.38 -13.12 9.24
CA LYS A 184 14.66 -13.32 10.52
C LYS A 184 13.93 -12.06 10.98
N ALA A 185 14.51 -10.87 10.80
CA ALA A 185 13.89 -9.61 11.19
C ALA A 185 12.58 -9.34 10.42
N ASP A 186 12.52 -9.73 9.14
CA ASP A 186 11.31 -9.57 8.32
C ASP A 186 10.18 -10.48 8.81
N PHE A 187 10.50 -11.75 9.12
CA PHE A 187 9.51 -12.68 9.67
C PHE A 187 9.00 -12.24 11.05
N VAL A 188 9.85 -11.68 11.90
CA VAL A 188 9.42 -11.07 13.18
C VAL A 188 8.39 -9.97 12.94
N MET A 189 8.55 -9.16 11.90
CA MET A 189 7.58 -8.11 11.57
C MET A 189 6.29 -8.68 10.99
N LEU A 190 6.38 -9.70 10.13
CA LEU A 190 5.20 -10.40 9.60
C LEU A 190 4.37 -11.01 10.73
N ASP A 191 5.02 -11.69 11.67
CA ASP A 191 4.37 -12.30 12.84
C ASP A 191 3.74 -11.25 13.76
N LYS A 192 4.45 -10.15 14.02
CA LYS A 192 3.95 -9.01 14.83
C LYS A 192 2.64 -8.46 14.27
N TRP A 193 2.53 -8.35 12.96
CA TRP A 193 1.35 -7.83 12.28
C TRP A 193 0.36 -8.92 11.87
N LYS A 194 0.61 -10.18 12.27
CA LYS A 194 -0.22 -11.36 11.94
C LYS A 194 -0.43 -11.53 10.43
N ILE A 195 0.58 -11.21 9.65
CA ILE A 195 0.56 -11.35 8.20
C ILE A 195 0.92 -12.78 7.83
N ALA A 196 -0.06 -13.54 7.36
CA ALA A 196 0.18 -14.91 6.89
C ALA A 196 1.18 -14.91 5.73
N TYR A 197 2.17 -15.82 5.73
CA TYR A 197 3.17 -15.94 4.69
C TYR A 197 3.39 -17.36 4.17
N ARG A 198 2.70 -18.35 4.74
CA ARG A 198 2.65 -19.73 4.24
C ARG A 198 1.19 -20.15 4.11
N LYS A 199 0.91 -21.08 3.17
CA LYS A 199 -0.20 -22.00 3.35
C LYS A 199 0.32 -23.14 4.22
N ASP A 200 -0.30 -23.34 5.38
CA ASP A 200 -0.18 -24.56 6.16
C ASP A 200 -0.84 -25.70 5.40
#